data_243174c593a8fe496b99028080f1064b
#
_entry.id   243174c593a8fe496b99028080f1064b
#
_cell.length_a   1.000
_cell.length_b   1.000
_cell.length_c   1.000
_cell.angle_alpha   90.00
_cell.angle_beta   90.00
_cell.angle_gamma   90.00
#
_symmetry.space_group_name_H-M   'P 1'
#
loop_
_entity.id
_entity.type
_entity.pdbx_description
1 polymer ?
#
loop_
_entity_poly.entity_id
_entity_poly.type
_entity_poly.pdbx_seq_one_letter_code
_entity_poly.pdbx_strand_id
1 'polypeptide(L)'
;MEKLAIPGVLSRQLVAQSGQDRWEPAIKKFEEADKLSPPPQNAIVFIGASSIVRWNLKESFPELGAQAINRGFGGSLAADSTRYADRVVIPYKPRMVVFYAGDNDVEANHTPQQIADDFTAFERKVHAALPQTQIVFISIKPSIRRFPWIEQIKGANALVKQYCATHPNLTFVDIVPQMLGADGKPRKELLVEDGLHMTPAGYKIWNDALRPILQASRATR
;
A
#
# COMPACT_ATOMS: atom_id res chain seq x y z
N MET A 1 1.94 22.90 46.28
CA MET A 1 1.28 23.26 45.01
C MET A 1 1.25 21.99 44.13
N GLU A 2 0.11 21.30 44.21
CA GLU A 2 -0.15 20.07 43.46
C GLU A 2 -0.48 20.41 42.01
N LYS A 3 0.23 19.84 41.05
CA LYS A 3 -0.10 19.96 39.61
C LYS A 3 -1.28 19.06 39.30
N LEU A 4 -2.45 19.64 39.09
CA LEU A 4 -3.63 18.97 38.56
C LEU A 4 -3.28 18.40 37.14
N ALA A 5 -3.28 17.10 37.01
CA ALA A 5 -3.20 16.41 35.72
C ALA A 5 -4.53 16.62 34.96
N ILE A 6 -4.44 17.04 33.71
CA ILE A 6 -5.59 17.26 32.83
C ILE A 6 -6.10 15.92 32.32
N PRO A 7 -7.30 15.45 32.68
CA PRO A 7 -7.78 14.09 32.33
C PRO A 7 -7.96 13.79 30.82
N GLY A 8 -8.01 14.82 29.98
CA GLY A 8 -8.28 14.68 28.55
C GLY A 8 -7.09 14.28 27.69
N VAL A 9 -5.85 14.42 28.19
CA VAL A 9 -4.63 14.12 27.42
C VAL A 9 -4.28 12.64 27.53
N LEU A 10 -4.49 12.04 28.69
CA LEU A 10 -4.24 10.59 28.92
C LEU A 10 -5.20 9.70 28.14
N SER A 11 -6.48 10.11 27.97
CA SER A 11 -7.44 9.31 27.19
C SER A 11 -7.15 9.32 25.68
N ARG A 12 -6.68 10.44 25.14
CA ARG A 12 -6.27 10.51 23.72
C ARG A 12 -5.00 9.71 23.42
N GLN A 13 -4.03 9.69 24.33
CA GLN A 13 -2.82 8.87 24.17
C GLN A 13 -3.10 7.37 24.28
N LEU A 14 -3.98 6.94 25.19
CA LEU A 14 -4.38 5.52 25.34
C LEU A 14 -5.20 5.02 24.16
N VAL A 15 -6.11 5.83 23.60
CA VAL A 15 -6.88 5.48 22.39
C VAL A 15 -5.96 5.44 21.16
N ALA A 16 -4.99 6.33 21.05
CA ALA A 16 -3.99 6.31 19.98
C ALA A 16 -3.08 5.09 20.09
N GLN A 17 -2.67 4.66 21.29
CA GLN A 17 -1.87 3.45 21.50
C GLN A 17 -2.64 2.18 21.19
N SER A 18 -3.91 2.05 21.58
CA SER A 18 -4.72 0.86 21.28
C SER A 18 -5.00 0.67 19.78
N GLY A 19 -5.09 1.77 19.02
CA GLY A 19 -5.19 1.71 17.55
C GLY A 19 -3.85 1.38 16.88
N GLN A 20 -2.74 1.79 17.48
CA GLN A 20 -1.40 1.64 16.93
C GLN A 20 -0.88 0.20 16.95
N ASP A 21 -1.36 -0.65 17.84
CA ASP A 21 -0.92 -2.06 17.96
C ASP A 21 -1.83 -3.06 17.25
N ARG A 22 -2.86 -2.55 16.57
CA ARG A 22 -3.87 -3.39 15.88
C ARG A 22 -3.26 -4.39 14.91
N TRP A 23 -2.19 -4.03 14.21
CA TRP A 23 -1.55 -4.90 13.21
C TRP A 23 -0.34 -5.67 13.75
N GLU A 24 0.07 -5.43 14.99
CA GLU A 24 1.20 -6.12 15.61
C GLU A 24 1.13 -7.66 15.47
N PRO A 25 -0.05 -8.32 15.63
CA PRO A 25 -0.15 -9.76 15.41
C PRO A 25 0.17 -10.18 13.97
N ALA A 26 -0.23 -9.38 12.97
CA ALA A 26 0.06 -9.66 11.55
C ALA A 26 1.55 -9.46 11.25
N ILE A 27 2.15 -8.43 11.80
CA ILE A 27 3.59 -8.13 11.64
C ILE A 27 4.44 -9.23 12.28
N LYS A 28 4.12 -9.64 13.53
CA LYS A 28 4.80 -10.76 14.20
C LYS A 28 4.70 -12.05 13.41
N LYS A 29 3.53 -12.33 12.79
CA LYS A 29 3.37 -13.51 11.95
C LYS A 29 4.32 -13.50 10.75
N PHE A 30 4.58 -12.33 10.15
CA PHE A 30 5.58 -12.21 9.09
C PHE A 30 6.98 -12.49 9.63
N GLU A 31 7.36 -11.90 10.76
CA GLU A 31 8.67 -12.10 11.38
C GLU A 31 8.93 -13.57 11.80
N GLU A 32 7.90 -14.24 12.31
CA GLU A 32 7.98 -15.66 12.66
C GLU A 32 8.16 -16.54 11.42
N ALA A 33 7.40 -16.27 10.35
CA ALA A 33 7.55 -16.98 9.09
C ALA A 33 8.94 -16.76 8.48
N ASP A 34 9.46 -15.55 8.55
CA ASP A 34 10.77 -15.17 8.04
C ASP A 34 11.93 -15.84 8.81
N LYS A 35 11.75 -16.11 10.09
CA LYS A 35 12.72 -16.91 10.87
C LYS A 35 12.81 -18.36 10.39
N LEU A 36 11.68 -18.92 9.95
CA LEU A 36 11.63 -20.29 9.44
C LEU A 36 12.08 -20.39 7.98
N SER A 37 11.78 -19.39 7.18
CA SER A 37 12.11 -19.30 5.76
C SER A 37 12.45 -17.86 5.40
N PRO A 38 13.71 -17.45 5.57
CA PRO A 38 14.13 -16.08 5.29
C PRO A 38 13.82 -15.67 3.85
N PRO A 39 13.16 -14.52 3.65
CA PRO A 39 12.87 -14.03 2.31
C PRO A 39 14.17 -13.73 1.55
N PRO A 40 14.18 -13.93 0.22
CA PRO A 40 15.35 -13.63 -0.58
C PRO A 40 15.63 -12.12 -0.55
N GLN A 41 16.91 -11.75 -0.48
CA GLN A 41 17.35 -10.38 -0.68
C GLN A 41 17.10 -9.95 -2.12
N ASN A 42 16.98 -8.64 -2.36
CA ASN A 42 16.77 -8.09 -3.70
C ASN A 42 15.44 -8.56 -4.35
N ALA A 43 14.44 -8.88 -3.52
CA ALA A 43 13.12 -9.30 -3.95
C ALA A 43 12.24 -8.09 -4.32
N ILE A 44 10.98 -8.36 -4.65
CA ILE A 44 9.92 -7.36 -4.80
C ILE A 44 8.97 -7.51 -3.63
N VAL A 45 8.84 -6.49 -2.80
CA VAL A 45 7.93 -6.46 -1.67
C VAL A 45 6.62 -5.77 -2.07
N PHE A 46 5.51 -6.44 -1.88
CA PHE A 46 4.17 -5.89 -2.03
C PHE A 46 3.64 -5.52 -0.65
N ILE A 47 3.43 -4.24 -0.37
CA ILE A 47 3.01 -3.73 0.94
C ILE A 47 1.77 -2.84 0.83
N GLY A 48 0.94 -2.86 1.86
CA GLY A 48 -0.25 -2.03 2.00
C GLY A 48 -1.44 -2.78 2.58
N ALA A 49 -2.64 -2.34 2.20
CA ALA A 49 -3.89 -2.76 2.83
C ALA A 49 -4.43 -4.11 2.32
N SER A 50 -5.73 -4.33 2.57
CA SER A 50 -6.41 -5.61 2.27
C SER A 50 -6.36 -6.05 0.81
N SER A 51 -6.27 -5.11 -0.14
CA SER A 51 -6.09 -5.45 -1.56
C SER A 51 -4.73 -6.12 -1.83
N ILE A 52 -3.69 -5.79 -1.07
CA ILE A 52 -2.41 -6.52 -1.11
C ILE A 52 -2.56 -7.89 -0.45
N VAL A 53 -3.18 -7.97 0.74
CA VAL A 53 -3.41 -9.24 1.45
C VAL A 53 -4.08 -10.28 0.56
N ARG A 54 -5.13 -9.87 -0.16
CA ARG A 54 -5.96 -10.74 -0.99
C ARG A 54 -5.36 -11.06 -2.36
N TRP A 55 -4.24 -10.44 -2.72
CA TRP A 55 -3.60 -10.64 -4.01
C TRP A 55 -2.78 -11.93 -4.03
N ASN A 56 -3.20 -12.89 -4.83
CA ASN A 56 -2.45 -14.13 -5.04
C ASN A 56 -1.29 -13.88 -6.00
N LEU A 57 -0.15 -13.46 -5.43
CA LEU A 57 1.04 -13.12 -6.20
C LEU A 57 1.64 -14.32 -6.94
N LYS A 58 1.48 -15.54 -6.38
CA LYS A 58 1.97 -16.77 -7.01
C LYS A 58 1.25 -17.08 -8.32
N GLU A 59 -0.05 -16.83 -8.37
CA GLU A 59 -0.85 -17.00 -9.60
C GLU A 59 -0.68 -15.80 -10.54
N SER A 60 -0.58 -14.59 -9.99
CA SER A 60 -0.47 -13.37 -10.77
C SER A 60 0.88 -13.22 -11.47
N PHE A 61 1.95 -13.64 -10.80
CA PHE A 61 3.33 -13.48 -11.26
C PHE A 61 4.15 -14.76 -11.00
N PRO A 62 3.76 -15.92 -11.60
CA PRO A 62 4.45 -17.19 -11.37
C PRO A 62 5.94 -17.12 -11.74
N GLU A 63 6.29 -16.24 -12.68
CA GLU A 63 7.66 -15.99 -13.10
C GLU A 63 8.54 -15.34 -12.01
N LEU A 64 7.98 -14.75 -10.97
CA LEU A 64 8.74 -14.18 -9.86
C LEU A 64 9.07 -15.22 -8.79
N GLY A 65 8.25 -16.25 -8.65
CA GLY A 65 8.45 -17.28 -7.62
C GLY A 65 8.63 -16.68 -6.23
N ALA A 66 9.67 -17.08 -5.51
CA ALA A 66 10.00 -16.58 -4.18
C ALA A 66 10.42 -15.10 -4.15
N GLN A 67 10.67 -14.47 -5.30
CA GLN A 67 11.03 -13.05 -5.39
C GLN A 67 9.83 -12.11 -5.18
N ALA A 68 8.59 -12.61 -5.17
CA ALA A 68 7.40 -11.84 -4.85
C ALA A 68 7.00 -12.07 -3.39
N ILE A 69 7.16 -11.06 -2.54
CA ILE A 69 6.92 -11.13 -1.10
C ILE A 69 5.69 -10.29 -0.77
N ASN A 70 4.62 -10.93 -0.25
CA ASN A 70 3.42 -10.22 0.20
C ASN A 70 3.57 -9.82 1.68
N ARG A 71 3.49 -8.53 1.95
CA ARG A 71 3.51 -7.91 3.28
C ARG A 71 2.30 -6.99 3.50
N GLY A 72 1.16 -7.36 2.91
CA GLY A 72 -0.10 -6.68 3.15
C GLY A 72 -0.68 -6.99 4.53
N PHE A 73 -1.32 -6.00 5.15
CA PHE A 73 -2.07 -6.18 6.39
C PHE A 73 -3.39 -5.39 6.31
N GLY A 74 -4.51 -6.11 6.49
CA GLY A 74 -5.84 -5.64 6.15
C GLY A 74 -6.32 -4.47 6.99
N GLY A 75 -6.97 -3.49 6.35
CA GLY A 75 -7.51 -2.30 7.02
C GLY A 75 -6.47 -1.26 7.42
N SER A 76 -5.21 -1.41 6.97
CA SER A 76 -4.16 -0.43 7.22
C SER A 76 -4.36 0.84 6.40
N LEU A 77 -3.86 1.94 6.95
CA LEU A 77 -3.70 3.23 6.30
C LEU A 77 -2.29 3.32 5.66
N ALA A 78 -2.07 4.34 4.85
CA ALA A 78 -0.75 4.59 4.25
C ALA A 78 0.33 4.78 5.34
N ALA A 79 0.04 5.53 6.41
CA ALA A 79 0.93 5.76 7.54
C ALA A 79 1.35 4.48 8.27
N ASP A 80 0.49 3.44 8.30
CA ASP A 80 0.82 2.17 8.95
C ASP A 80 1.94 1.42 8.21
N SER A 81 1.97 1.52 6.88
CA SER A 81 3.07 0.97 6.08
C SER A 81 4.40 1.62 6.44
N THR A 82 4.40 2.94 6.69
CA THR A 82 5.58 3.69 7.17
C THR A 82 6.03 3.21 8.54
N ARG A 83 5.08 3.00 9.45
CA ARG A 83 5.34 2.52 10.82
C ARG A 83 6.09 1.20 10.85
N TYR A 84 5.67 0.25 10.00
CA TYR A 84 6.22 -1.11 10.02
C TYR A 84 7.31 -1.36 8.96
N ALA A 85 7.72 -0.36 8.17
CA ALA A 85 8.69 -0.52 7.10
C ALA A 85 10.05 -1.09 7.59
N ASP A 86 10.52 -0.71 8.80
CA ASP A 86 11.75 -1.22 9.39
C ASP A 86 11.72 -2.73 9.68
N ARG A 87 10.52 -3.31 9.75
CA ARG A 87 10.33 -4.72 10.14
C ARG A 87 9.96 -5.60 8.95
N VAL A 88 9.20 -5.07 7.97
CA VAL A 88 8.63 -5.88 6.89
C VAL A 88 8.96 -5.39 5.48
N VAL A 89 9.87 -4.42 5.34
CA VAL A 89 10.35 -3.93 4.04
C VAL A 89 11.87 -3.83 4.03
N ILE A 90 12.43 -2.96 4.86
CA ILE A 90 13.86 -2.60 4.86
C ILE A 90 14.78 -3.80 5.07
N PRO A 91 14.48 -4.77 5.98
CA PRO A 91 15.36 -5.91 6.21
C PRO A 91 15.57 -6.81 4.99
N TYR A 92 14.62 -6.80 4.04
CA TYR A 92 14.71 -7.63 2.81
C TYR A 92 15.57 -6.99 1.72
N LYS A 93 16.01 -5.72 1.89
CA LYS A 93 16.74 -4.95 0.89
C LYS A 93 16.15 -5.13 -0.51
N PRO A 94 14.84 -4.84 -0.68
CA PRO A 94 14.15 -5.10 -1.93
C PRO A 94 14.71 -4.21 -3.04
N ARG A 95 14.77 -4.74 -4.28
CA ARG A 95 15.03 -3.91 -5.46
C ARG A 95 13.82 -3.06 -5.82
N MET A 96 12.62 -3.54 -5.45
CA MET A 96 11.37 -2.84 -5.72
C MET A 96 10.36 -3.04 -4.58
N VAL A 97 9.62 -2.00 -4.29
CA VAL A 97 8.43 -2.05 -3.43
C VAL A 97 7.22 -1.69 -4.27
N VAL A 98 6.18 -2.52 -4.27
CA VAL A 98 4.85 -2.23 -4.81
C VAL A 98 3.95 -1.82 -3.65
N PHE A 99 3.52 -0.57 -3.65
CA PHE A 99 2.76 0.04 -2.57
C PHE A 99 1.30 0.27 -2.98
N TYR A 100 0.38 -0.13 -2.12
CA TYR A 100 -1.03 0.20 -2.27
C TYR A 100 -1.71 0.46 -0.92
N ALA A 101 -2.13 1.71 -0.70
CA ALA A 101 -2.99 2.17 0.40
C ALA A 101 -3.75 3.43 -0.04
N GLY A 102 -4.67 3.93 0.78
CA GLY A 102 -5.42 5.15 0.54
C GLY A 102 -6.94 4.97 0.52
N ASP A 103 -7.45 3.78 0.18
CA ASP A 103 -8.88 3.51 0.18
C ASP A 103 -9.49 3.38 1.60
N ASN A 104 -8.72 3.03 2.60
CA ASN A 104 -9.11 3.11 4.01
C ASN A 104 -8.91 4.51 4.58
N ASP A 105 -7.92 5.23 4.09
CA ASP A 105 -7.58 6.59 4.50
C ASP A 105 -8.74 7.56 4.20
N VAL A 106 -9.34 7.46 2.99
CA VAL A 106 -10.51 8.27 2.65
C VAL A 106 -11.73 7.93 3.52
N GLU A 107 -11.95 6.65 3.87
CA GLU A 107 -13.00 6.25 4.82
C GLU A 107 -12.72 6.78 6.23
N ALA A 108 -11.46 6.90 6.62
CA ALA A 108 -11.01 7.51 7.86
C ALA A 108 -11.03 9.06 7.82
N ASN A 109 -11.56 9.65 6.75
CA ASN A 109 -11.65 11.10 6.52
C ASN A 109 -10.28 11.80 6.40
N HIS A 110 -9.24 11.10 5.96
CA HIS A 110 -7.99 11.75 5.59
C HIS A 110 -8.18 12.59 4.32
N THR A 111 -7.59 13.78 4.31
CA THR A 111 -7.57 14.64 3.13
C THR A 111 -6.66 14.06 2.05
N PRO A 112 -6.83 14.44 0.77
CA PRO A 112 -5.91 14.07 -0.30
C PRO A 112 -4.45 14.39 0.01
N GLN A 113 -4.20 15.54 0.66
CA GLN A 113 -2.85 15.94 1.07
C GLN A 113 -2.27 15.02 2.15
N GLN A 114 -3.04 14.66 3.17
CA GLN A 114 -2.58 13.73 4.21
C GLN A 114 -2.18 12.37 3.63
N ILE A 115 -2.98 11.84 2.69
CA ILE A 115 -2.67 10.55 2.03
C ILE A 115 -1.37 10.66 1.22
N ALA A 116 -1.17 11.75 0.49
CA ALA A 116 0.06 11.98 -0.27
C ALA A 116 1.28 12.17 0.66
N ASP A 117 1.11 12.87 1.78
CA ASP A 117 2.15 13.08 2.78
C ASP A 117 2.54 11.75 3.46
N ASP A 118 1.58 10.88 3.76
CA ASP A 118 1.82 9.56 4.34
C ASP A 118 2.61 8.66 3.37
N PHE A 119 2.28 8.69 2.07
CA PHE A 119 3.08 7.99 1.05
C PHE A 119 4.49 8.58 0.94
N THR A 120 4.63 9.90 0.95
CA THR A 120 5.93 10.58 0.92
C THR A 120 6.77 10.21 2.15
N ALA A 121 6.16 10.10 3.32
CA ALA A 121 6.83 9.65 4.54
C ALA A 121 7.32 8.20 4.42
N PHE A 122 6.53 7.33 3.81
CA PHE A 122 6.93 5.94 3.51
C PHE A 122 8.15 5.90 2.58
N GLU A 123 8.07 6.62 1.48
CA GLU A 123 9.15 6.71 0.49
C GLU A 123 10.44 7.18 1.13
N ARG A 124 10.41 8.33 1.83
CA ARG A 124 11.58 8.90 2.52
C ARG A 124 12.21 7.94 3.50
N LYS A 125 11.39 7.21 4.25
CA LYS A 125 11.87 6.21 5.21
C LYS A 125 12.59 5.07 4.51
N VAL A 126 12.02 4.55 3.42
CA VAL A 126 12.66 3.46 2.65
C VAL A 126 13.92 3.96 1.98
N HIS A 127 13.90 5.12 1.31
CA HIS A 127 15.07 5.66 0.60
C HIS A 127 16.19 6.15 1.53
N ALA A 128 15.88 6.55 2.77
CA ALA A 128 16.91 6.84 3.77
C ALA A 128 17.80 5.61 4.06
N ALA A 129 17.21 4.40 4.04
CA ALA A 129 17.93 3.15 4.26
C ALA A 129 18.40 2.49 2.95
N LEU A 130 17.63 2.63 1.88
CA LEU A 130 17.78 1.90 0.62
C LEU A 130 17.57 2.85 -0.58
N PRO A 131 18.49 3.77 -0.87
CA PRO A 131 18.27 4.85 -1.83
C PRO A 131 18.06 4.41 -3.29
N GLN A 132 18.42 3.17 -3.63
CA GLN A 132 18.27 2.63 -4.98
C GLN A 132 17.00 1.78 -5.17
N THR A 133 16.22 1.55 -4.11
CA THR A 133 14.99 0.78 -4.19
C THR A 133 13.96 1.52 -5.05
N GLN A 134 13.44 0.87 -6.08
CA GLN A 134 12.31 1.41 -6.85
C GLN A 134 11.01 1.29 -6.03
N ILE A 135 10.19 2.33 -6.01
CA ILE A 135 8.88 2.29 -5.36
C ILE A 135 7.80 2.55 -6.41
N VAL A 136 6.89 1.62 -6.53
CA VAL A 136 5.75 1.67 -7.45
C VAL A 136 4.49 1.91 -6.62
N PHE A 137 3.85 3.06 -6.80
CA PHE A 137 2.55 3.35 -6.22
C PHE A 137 1.45 2.96 -7.20
N ILE A 138 0.57 2.04 -6.79
CA ILE A 138 -0.64 1.76 -7.54
C ILE A 138 -1.69 2.79 -7.15
N SER A 139 -2.28 3.49 -8.11
CA SER A 139 -3.32 4.48 -7.83
C SER A 139 -4.44 3.90 -6.98
N ILE A 140 -4.97 4.69 -6.06
CA ILE A 140 -6.09 4.31 -5.22
C ILE A 140 -7.26 4.00 -6.16
N LYS A 141 -7.75 2.76 -6.10
CA LYS A 141 -8.78 2.26 -7.00
C LYS A 141 -10.15 2.87 -6.71
N PRO A 142 -10.96 3.16 -7.72
CA PRO A 142 -12.38 3.40 -7.51
C PRO A 142 -13.06 2.10 -7.09
N SER A 143 -14.00 2.20 -6.17
CA SER A 143 -14.83 1.06 -5.75
C SER A 143 -16.23 1.55 -5.38
N ILE A 144 -17.23 0.69 -5.45
CA ILE A 144 -18.61 1.05 -5.14
C ILE A 144 -18.70 1.57 -3.71
N ARG A 145 -18.04 0.88 -2.77
CA ARG A 145 -18.04 1.24 -1.35
C ARG A 145 -17.33 2.57 -1.05
N ARG A 146 -16.32 2.94 -1.84
CA ARG A 146 -15.55 4.18 -1.66
C ARG A 146 -15.97 5.28 -2.65
N PHE A 147 -16.98 5.05 -3.48
CA PHE A 147 -17.45 6.02 -4.46
C PHE A 147 -17.89 7.37 -3.86
N PRO A 148 -18.49 7.42 -2.64
CA PRO A 148 -18.78 8.70 -1.99
C PRO A 148 -17.54 9.60 -1.78
N TRP A 149 -16.34 9.06 -1.74
CA TRP A 149 -15.07 9.77 -1.60
C TRP A 149 -14.28 9.86 -2.91
N ILE A 150 -14.94 9.71 -4.06
CA ILE A 150 -14.23 9.61 -5.36
C ILE A 150 -13.38 10.86 -5.66
N GLU A 151 -13.83 12.04 -5.25
CA GLU A 151 -13.07 13.27 -5.47
C GLU A 151 -11.82 13.35 -4.57
N GLN A 152 -11.90 12.87 -3.34
CA GLN A 152 -10.73 12.72 -2.47
C GLN A 152 -9.74 11.71 -3.04
N ILE A 153 -10.22 10.58 -3.57
CA ILE A 153 -9.39 9.57 -4.25
C ILE A 153 -8.67 10.18 -5.45
N LYS A 154 -9.40 10.91 -6.32
CA LYS A 154 -8.80 11.60 -7.47
C LYS A 154 -7.74 12.62 -7.05
N GLY A 155 -8.05 13.42 -6.02
CA GLY A 155 -7.12 14.41 -5.47
C GLY A 155 -5.84 13.77 -4.93
N ALA A 156 -5.95 12.71 -4.13
CA ALA A 156 -4.81 11.99 -3.60
C ALA A 156 -3.96 11.36 -4.73
N ASN A 157 -4.61 10.70 -5.70
CA ASN A 157 -3.94 10.13 -6.85
C ASN A 157 -3.18 11.19 -7.67
N ALA A 158 -3.78 12.37 -7.86
CA ALA A 158 -3.13 13.48 -8.60
C ALA A 158 -1.87 13.98 -7.87
N LEU A 159 -1.94 14.17 -6.55
CA LEU A 159 -0.81 14.61 -5.73
C LEU A 159 0.33 13.57 -5.74
N VAL A 160 0.02 12.29 -5.53
CA VAL A 160 1.03 11.24 -5.58
C VAL A 160 1.63 11.08 -6.97
N LYS A 161 0.82 11.17 -8.03
CA LYS A 161 1.31 11.14 -9.42
C LYS A 161 2.30 12.28 -9.70
N GLN A 162 1.98 13.50 -9.26
CA GLN A 162 2.86 14.66 -9.39
C GLN A 162 4.16 14.45 -8.60
N TYR A 163 4.08 13.93 -7.38
CA TYR A 163 5.25 13.61 -6.56
C TYR A 163 6.15 12.58 -7.25
N CYS A 164 5.59 11.47 -7.72
CA CYS A 164 6.34 10.43 -8.43
C CYS A 164 7.04 10.97 -9.68
N ALA A 165 6.40 11.90 -10.42
CA ALA A 165 6.98 12.46 -11.64
C ALA A 165 8.27 13.26 -11.42
N THR A 166 8.55 13.71 -10.20
CA THR A 166 9.75 14.48 -9.83
C THR A 166 10.83 13.66 -9.14
N HIS A 167 10.62 12.33 -8.97
CA HIS A 167 11.53 11.45 -8.26
C HIS A 167 11.89 10.23 -9.12
N PRO A 168 13.17 10.03 -9.51
CA PRO A 168 13.56 9.05 -10.54
C PRO A 168 13.30 7.58 -10.16
N ASN A 169 13.27 7.26 -8.86
CA ASN A 169 13.04 5.89 -8.37
C ASN A 169 11.58 5.63 -7.99
N LEU A 170 10.66 6.55 -8.35
CA LEU A 170 9.24 6.40 -8.13
C LEU A 170 8.48 6.19 -9.44
N THR A 171 7.51 5.31 -9.41
CA THR A 171 6.59 5.07 -10.53
C THR A 171 5.15 5.12 -10.04
N PHE A 172 4.31 5.90 -10.69
CA PHE A 172 2.87 5.91 -10.49
C PHE A 172 2.19 5.04 -11.53
N VAL A 173 1.45 4.03 -11.10
CA VAL A 173 0.68 3.14 -11.98
C VAL A 173 -0.79 3.51 -11.89
N ASP A 174 -1.33 4.07 -12.96
CA ASP A 174 -2.73 4.48 -13.03
C ASP A 174 -3.62 3.33 -13.51
N ILE A 175 -4.39 2.75 -12.58
CA ILE A 175 -5.36 1.69 -12.89
C ILE A 175 -6.81 2.23 -12.94
N VAL A 176 -7.01 3.50 -12.59
CA VAL A 176 -8.36 4.09 -12.47
C VAL A 176 -9.15 4.02 -13.78
N PRO A 177 -8.57 4.38 -14.95
CA PRO A 177 -9.34 4.37 -16.20
C PRO A 177 -9.92 2.99 -16.56
N GLN A 178 -9.18 1.91 -16.27
CA GLN A 178 -9.63 0.56 -16.58
C GLN A 178 -10.67 0.02 -15.57
N MET A 179 -10.78 0.65 -14.40
CA MET A 179 -11.74 0.26 -13.36
C MET A 179 -13.06 1.03 -13.40
N LEU A 180 -13.16 2.06 -14.26
CA LEU A 180 -14.39 2.82 -14.47
C LEU A 180 -15.12 2.37 -15.75
N GLY A 181 -16.44 2.37 -15.70
CA GLY A 181 -17.28 2.22 -16.87
C GLY A 181 -17.42 3.51 -17.67
N ALA A 182 -18.08 3.45 -18.83
CA ALA A 182 -18.35 4.61 -19.67
C ALA A 182 -19.21 5.68 -18.96
N ASP A 183 -19.95 5.28 -17.94
CA ASP A 183 -20.76 6.16 -17.07
C ASP A 183 -19.93 6.83 -15.94
N GLY A 184 -18.62 6.59 -15.91
CA GLY A 184 -17.71 7.11 -14.88
C GLY A 184 -17.84 6.42 -13.52
N LYS A 185 -18.61 5.34 -13.41
CA LYS A 185 -18.79 4.60 -12.16
C LYS A 185 -17.87 3.38 -12.09
N PRO A 186 -17.57 2.88 -10.87
CA PRO A 186 -16.80 1.66 -10.70
C PRO A 186 -17.48 0.48 -11.37
N ARG A 187 -16.75 -0.27 -12.16
CA ARG A 187 -17.18 -1.47 -12.85
C ARG A 187 -17.45 -2.58 -11.82
N LYS A 188 -18.73 -2.96 -11.68
CA LYS A 188 -19.22 -3.90 -10.67
C LYS A 188 -18.59 -5.27 -10.79
N GLU A 189 -18.36 -5.76 -12.00
CA GLU A 189 -17.78 -7.09 -12.27
C GLU A 189 -16.33 -7.23 -11.85
N LEU A 190 -15.64 -6.13 -11.58
CA LEU A 190 -14.27 -6.11 -11.06
C LEU A 190 -14.19 -6.21 -9.53
N LEU A 191 -15.34 -6.11 -8.87
CA LEU A 191 -15.44 -6.09 -7.40
C LEU A 191 -16.29 -7.28 -6.93
N VAL A 192 -15.92 -7.82 -5.78
CA VAL A 192 -16.75 -8.85 -5.11
C VAL A 192 -17.97 -8.20 -4.47
N GLU A 193 -18.84 -9.01 -3.85
CA GLU A 193 -20.13 -8.58 -3.31
C GLU A 193 -20.05 -7.39 -2.34
N ASP A 194 -18.93 -7.25 -1.60
CA ASP A 194 -18.74 -6.13 -0.67
C ASP A 194 -18.53 -4.76 -1.36
N GLY A 195 -18.42 -4.75 -2.68
CA GLY A 195 -18.25 -3.54 -3.48
C GLY A 195 -16.92 -2.81 -3.25
N LEU A 196 -15.94 -3.46 -2.61
CA LEU A 196 -14.63 -2.90 -2.26
C LEU A 196 -13.47 -3.74 -2.79
N HIS A 197 -13.45 -5.03 -2.44
CA HIS A 197 -12.37 -5.93 -2.82
C HIS A 197 -12.54 -6.45 -4.25
N MET A 198 -11.42 -6.78 -4.88
CA MET A 198 -11.40 -7.13 -6.29
C MET A 198 -11.70 -8.62 -6.53
N THR A 199 -12.36 -8.89 -7.64
CA THR A 199 -12.44 -10.21 -8.27
C THR A 199 -11.10 -10.55 -8.96
N PRO A 200 -10.92 -11.80 -9.44
CA PRO A 200 -9.78 -12.12 -10.31
C PRO A 200 -9.67 -11.21 -11.54
N ALA A 201 -10.81 -10.78 -12.11
CA ALA A 201 -10.84 -9.81 -13.23
C ALA A 201 -10.32 -8.43 -12.81
N GLY A 202 -10.61 -7.97 -11.60
CA GLY A 202 -10.06 -6.75 -11.05
C GLY A 202 -8.54 -6.83 -10.85
N TYR A 203 -8.05 -7.93 -10.29
CA TYR A 203 -6.60 -8.15 -10.15
C TYR A 203 -5.90 -8.30 -11.50
N LYS A 204 -6.58 -8.81 -12.53
CA LYS A 204 -6.00 -8.87 -13.88
C LYS A 204 -5.57 -7.49 -14.39
N ILE A 205 -6.37 -6.44 -14.13
CA ILE A 205 -6.01 -5.07 -14.48
C ILE A 205 -4.69 -4.66 -13.81
N TRP A 206 -4.53 -4.95 -12.52
CA TRP A 206 -3.31 -4.66 -11.79
C TRP A 206 -2.12 -5.48 -12.32
N ASN A 207 -2.35 -6.77 -12.60
CA ASN A 207 -1.32 -7.65 -13.16
C ASN A 207 -0.80 -7.12 -14.51
N ASP A 208 -1.73 -6.75 -15.41
CA ASP A 208 -1.39 -6.26 -16.74
C ASP A 208 -0.62 -4.91 -16.67
N ALA A 209 -1.04 -4.01 -15.78
CA ALA A 209 -0.38 -2.72 -15.60
C ALA A 209 1.03 -2.83 -14.98
N LEU A 210 1.24 -3.78 -14.07
CA LEU A 210 2.51 -3.95 -13.38
C LEU A 210 3.52 -4.83 -14.13
N ARG A 211 3.06 -5.80 -14.90
CA ARG A 211 3.94 -6.79 -15.55
C ARG A 211 5.10 -6.18 -16.33
N PRO A 212 4.93 -5.15 -17.16
CA PRO A 212 6.04 -4.50 -17.86
C PRO A 212 7.09 -3.92 -16.91
N ILE A 213 6.64 -3.29 -15.80
CA ILE A 213 7.52 -2.67 -14.80
C ILE A 213 8.33 -3.73 -14.06
N LEU A 214 7.66 -4.82 -13.65
CA LEU A 214 8.30 -5.93 -12.94
C LEU A 214 9.33 -6.65 -13.83
N GLN A 215 9.08 -6.76 -15.14
CA GLN A 215 10.00 -7.36 -16.11
C GLN A 215 11.22 -6.45 -16.36
N ALA A 216 11.01 -5.13 -16.54
CA ALA A 216 12.09 -4.19 -16.75
C ALA A 216 13.08 -4.18 -15.56
N SER A 217 12.58 -4.30 -14.31
CA SER A 217 13.43 -4.38 -13.12
C SER A 217 14.34 -5.62 -13.04
N ARG A 218 14.14 -6.61 -13.92
CA ARG A 218 15.00 -7.80 -14.05
C ARG A 218 16.19 -7.57 -15.01
N ALA A 219 16.00 -6.69 -16.00
CA ALA A 219 16.98 -6.48 -17.05
C ALA A 219 18.13 -5.53 -16.64
N THR A 220 18.01 -4.85 -15.51
CA THR A 220 19.00 -3.88 -15.00
C THR A 220 20.08 -4.51 -14.09
N ARG A 221 20.36 -5.81 -14.30
CA ARG A 221 21.42 -6.56 -13.61
C ARG A 221 22.64 -6.77 -14.49
#